data_5b9498c1a99cb22482084972212262d8
#
_entry.id   5b9498c1a99cb22482084972212262d8
#
_cell.length_a   1.000
_cell.length_b   1.000
_cell.length_c   1.000
_cell.angle_alpha   90.00
_cell.angle_beta   90.00
_cell.angle_gamma   90.00
#
_symmetry.space_group_name_H-M   'P 1'
#
loop_
_entity.id
_entity.type
_entity.pdbx_description
1 polymer ?
#
loop_
_entity_poly.entity_id
_entity_poly.type
_entity_poly.pdbx_seq_one_letter_code
_entity_poly.pdbx_strand_id
1 'polypeptide(L)'
;MIYPQIPLAQTIIESCRIHGITNIVISPGSRNAPLTIGFVNNPNFKCFSIVDERCAAFFALGIAQQKKEAIAIICTSGSALLNYYPAIAEAFYSEIPLIVISADRPTEKIDIGDGQTIRQSNVFQNHSLYNANLTEQARDQNNFEIAKAT
;
A
#
# COMPACT_ATOMS: atom_id res chain seq x y z
N MET A 1 -18.42 -12.07 6.17
CA MET A 1 -17.15 -11.37 5.86
C MET A 1 -17.51 -9.99 5.31
N ILE A 2 -16.99 -8.91 5.87
CA ILE A 2 -17.26 -7.55 5.40
C ILE A 2 -16.22 -7.24 4.32
N TYR A 3 -16.68 -7.05 3.08
CA TYR A 3 -15.82 -6.66 1.96
C TYR A 3 -15.99 -5.16 1.65
N PRO A 4 -14.94 -4.46 1.23
CA PRO A 4 -15.07 -3.12 0.72
C PRO A 4 -15.92 -3.11 -0.56
N GLN A 5 -16.69 -2.04 -0.77
CA GLN A 5 -17.52 -1.93 -1.99
C GLN A 5 -16.72 -1.50 -3.23
N ILE A 6 -15.47 -1.07 -3.05
CA ILE A 6 -14.59 -0.61 -4.12
C ILE A 6 -13.91 -1.82 -4.79
N PRO A 7 -14.18 -2.09 -6.08
CA PRO A 7 -13.63 -3.27 -6.78
C PRO A 7 -12.11 -3.33 -6.77
N LEU A 8 -11.44 -2.18 -6.93
CA LEU A 8 -9.98 -2.11 -6.90
C LEU A 8 -9.42 -2.54 -5.53
N ALA A 9 -10.05 -2.11 -4.44
CA ALA A 9 -9.64 -2.55 -3.10
C ALA A 9 -9.80 -4.07 -2.93
N GLN A 10 -10.90 -4.64 -3.44
CA GLN A 10 -11.10 -6.10 -3.43
C GLN A 10 -10.01 -6.82 -4.22
N THR A 11 -9.65 -6.31 -5.40
CA THR A 11 -8.60 -6.88 -6.25
C THR A 11 -7.25 -6.88 -5.55
N ILE A 12 -6.87 -5.78 -4.91
CA ILE A 12 -5.61 -5.65 -4.15
C ILE A 12 -5.58 -6.67 -3.00
N ILE A 13 -6.65 -6.75 -2.22
CA ILE A 13 -6.75 -7.67 -1.08
C ILE A 13 -6.62 -9.13 -1.55
N GLU A 14 -7.32 -9.47 -2.62
CA GLU A 14 -7.29 -10.82 -3.18
C GLU A 14 -5.93 -11.14 -3.80
N SER A 15 -5.28 -10.18 -4.47
CA SER A 15 -3.92 -10.34 -4.97
C SER A 15 -2.94 -10.63 -3.83
N CYS A 16 -2.99 -9.90 -2.72
CA CYS A 16 -2.17 -10.19 -1.54
C CYS A 16 -2.40 -11.61 -1.02
N ARG A 17 -3.67 -12.05 -0.96
CA ARG A 17 -4.01 -13.42 -0.54
C ARG A 17 -3.42 -14.49 -1.45
N ILE A 18 -3.58 -14.33 -2.76
CA ILE A 18 -3.11 -15.30 -3.77
C ILE A 18 -1.59 -15.40 -3.75
N HIS A 19 -0.90 -14.29 -3.55
CA HIS A 19 0.58 -14.25 -3.49
C HIS A 19 1.16 -14.54 -2.10
N GLY A 20 0.34 -14.97 -1.13
CA GLY A 20 0.81 -15.37 0.20
C GLY A 20 1.29 -14.22 1.08
N ILE A 21 0.91 -12.97 0.76
CA ILE A 21 1.24 -11.80 1.56
C ILE A 21 0.23 -11.71 2.71
N THR A 22 0.58 -12.29 3.84
CA THR A 22 -0.35 -12.47 4.97
C THR A 22 -0.18 -11.46 6.09
N ASN A 23 0.98 -10.79 6.18
CA ASN A 23 1.25 -9.79 7.20
C ASN A 23 1.06 -8.39 6.62
N ILE A 24 0.16 -7.61 7.20
CA ILE A 24 -0.25 -6.30 6.72
C ILE A 24 -0.05 -5.28 7.84
N VAL A 25 0.74 -4.24 7.58
CA VAL A 25 0.93 -3.13 8.52
C VAL A 25 0.14 -1.93 8.02
N ILE A 26 -0.75 -1.39 8.84
CA ILE A 26 -1.72 -0.38 8.43
C ILE A 26 -1.52 0.89 9.26
N SER A 27 -1.22 2.01 8.59
CA SER A 27 -1.37 3.34 9.15
C SER A 27 -2.76 3.87 8.77
N PRO A 28 -3.68 4.01 9.75
CA PRO A 28 -5.08 4.27 9.47
C PRO A 28 -5.31 5.69 8.94
N GLY A 29 -6.25 5.82 8.01
CA GLY A 29 -6.68 7.09 7.46
C GLY A 29 -8.00 6.94 6.71
N SER A 30 -8.65 8.05 6.38
CA SER A 30 -9.98 8.01 5.76
C SER A 30 -9.99 7.42 4.36
N ARG A 31 -8.94 7.68 3.55
CA ARG A 31 -8.91 7.21 2.16
C ARG A 31 -8.47 5.76 1.99
N ASN A 32 -7.70 5.23 2.91
CA ASN A 32 -7.38 3.80 2.90
C ASN A 32 -8.39 2.95 3.68
N ALA A 33 -9.49 3.54 4.15
CA ALA A 33 -10.54 2.81 4.89
C ALA A 33 -11.07 1.57 4.14
N PRO A 34 -11.32 1.58 2.83
CA PRO A 34 -11.74 0.37 2.10
C PRO A 34 -10.73 -0.77 2.19
N LEU A 35 -9.43 -0.48 2.07
CA LEU A 35 -8.36 -1.46 2.23
C LEU A 35 -8.29 -1.95 3.67
N THR A 36 -8.30 -1.02 4.64
CA THR A 36 -8.28 -1.34 6.07
C THR A 36 -9.41 -2.28 6.45
N ILE A 37 -10.65 -1.95 6.05
CA ILE A 37 -11.83 -2.77 6.32
C ILE A 37 -11.68 -4.16 5.71
N GLY A 38 -11.24 -4.25 4.47
CA GLY A 38 -11.10 -5.51 3.77
C GLY A 38 -10.02 -6.41 4.38
N PHE A 39 -8.86 -5.89 4.71
CA PHE A 39 -7.78 -6.66 5.32
C PHE A 39 -8.13 -7.11 6.74
N VAL A 40 -8.63 -6.20 7.60
CA VAL A 40 -8.91 -6.49 9.02
C VAL A 40 -10.05 -7.51 9.19
N ASN A 41 -11.04 -7.51 8.30
CA ASN A 41 -12.15 -8.45 8.38
C ASN A 41 -11.91 -9.79 7.63
N ASN A 42 -10.74 -9.98 7.07
CA ASN A 42 -10.39 -11.21 6.37
C ASN A 42 -9.43 -12.06 7.22
N PRO A 43 -9.82 -13.28 7.66
CA PRO A 43 -9.02 -14.10 8.56
C PRO A 43 -7.71 -14.63 7.95
N ASN A 44 -7.49 -14.48 6.65
CA ASN A 44 -6.24 -14.84 6.00
C ASN A 44 -5.10 -13.86 6.28
N PHE A 45 -5.39 -12.70 6.87
CA PHE A 45 -4.40 -11.66 7.12
C PHE A 45 -4.16 -11.41 8.61
N LYS A 46 -2.92 -11.22 8.96
CA LYS A 46 -2.50 -10.70 10.26
C LYS A 46 -2.21 -9.21 10.12
N CYS A 47 -3.10 -8.39 10.66
CA CYS A 47 -3.02 -6.94 10.56
C CYS A 47 -2.41 -6.32 11.83
N PHE A 48 -1.52 -5.35 11.63
CA PHE A 48 -0.91 -4.54 12.68
C PHE A 48 -1.28 -3.08 12.43
N SER A 49 -1.92 -2.43 13.38
CA SER A 49 -2.27 -1.00 13.28
C SER A 49 -1.20 -0.16 13.98
N ILE A 50 -0.52 0.70 13.21
CA ILE A 50 0.53 1.61 13.70
C ILE A 50 0.26 2.98 13.10
N VAL A 51 -0.03 3.96 13.97
CA VAL A 51 -0.52 5.28 13.54
C VAL A 51 0.56 6.08 12.81
N ASP A 52 1.78 6.10 13.31
CA ASP A 52 2.90 6.81 12.67
C ASP A 52 3.44 5.99 11.51
N GLU A 53 3.38 6.53 10.31
CA GLU A 53 3.76 5.83 9.08
C GLU A 53 5.24 5.44 9.06
N ARG A 54 6.13 6.29 9.53
CA ARG A 54 7.56 5.99 9.60
C ARG A 54 7.81 4.80 10.53
N CYS A 55 7.21 4.78 11.71
CA CYS A 55 7.29 3.66 12.63
C CYS A 55 6.69 2.39 12.02
N ALA A 56 5.55 2.50 11.32
CA ALA A 56 4.90 1.40 10.63
C ALA A 56 5.80 0.77 9.58
N ALA A 57 6.46 1.59 8.77
CA ALA A 57 7.35 1.10 7.71
C ALA A 57 8.58 0.38 8.26
N PHE A 58 9.25 0.92 9.28
CA PHE A 58 10.37 0.23 9.93
C PHE A 58 9.94 -1.03 10.70
N PHE A 59 8.75 -1.04 11.30
CA PHE A 59 8.19 -2.24 11.90
C PHE A 59 7.97 -3.34 10.86
N ALA A 60 7.40 -2.99 9.70
CA ALA A 60 7.21 -3.92 8.59
C ALA A 60 8.54 -4.42 8.03
N LEU A 61 9.52 -3.54 7.87
CA LEU A 61 10.89 -3.87 7.46
C LEU A 61 11.49 -4.94 8.39
N GLY A 62 11.37 -4.75 9.71
CA GLY A 62 11.85 -5.71 10.71
C GLY A 62 11.17 -7.07 10.60
N ILE A 63 9.84 -7.11 10.37
CA ILE A 63 9.11 -8.37 10.15
C ILE A 63 9.61 -9.04 8.86
N ALA A 64 9.69 -8.29 7.75
CA ALA A 64 10.13 -8.81 6.46
C ALA A 64 11.54 -9.43 6.55
N GLN A 65 12.46 -8.73 7.20
CA GLN A 65 13.83 -9.18 7.41
C GLN A 65 13.91 -10.49 8.21
N GLN A 66 13.12 -10.59 9.30
CA GLN A 66 13.15 -11.76 10.17
C GLN A 66 12.45 -12.97 9.55
N LYS A 67 11.32 -12.74 8.87
CA LYS A 67 10.54 -13.81 8.27
C LYS A 67 11.03 -14.20 6.89
N LYS A 68 11.77 -13.33 6.22
CA LYS A 68 12.17 -13.45 4.80
C LYS A 68 10.95 -13.61 3.87
N GLU A 69 9.91 -12.87 4.18
CA GLU A 69 8.64 -12.84 3.46
C GLU A 69 8.29 -11.39 3.10
N ALA A 70 7.56 -11.20 2.01
CA ALA A 70 7.04 -9.88 1.65
C ALA A 70 5.97 -9.43 2.65
N ILE A 71 6.07 -8.17 3.08
CA ILE A 71 5.11 -7.52 3.99
C ILE A 71 4.48 -6.34 3.26
N ALA A 72 3.16 -6.23 3.34
CA ALA A 72 2.46 -5.05 2.81
C ALA A 72 2.33 -3.97 3.89
N ILE A 73 2.63 -2.72 3.51
CA ILE A 73 2.41 -1.53 4.31
C ILE A 73 1.37 -0.65 3.63
N ILE A 74 0.40 -0.17 4.42
CA ILE A 74 -0.77 0.53 3.87
C ILE A 74 -0.94 1.87 4.57
N CYS A 75 -1.03 2.96 3.81
CA CYS A 75 -1.34 4.28 4.33
C CYS A 75 -2.41 5.03 3.51
N THR A 76 -2.85 6.13 4.06
CA THR A 76 -3.71 7.09 3.36
C THR A 76 -2.95 7.86 2.28
N SER A 77 -3.62 8.76 1.58
CA SER A 77 -3.05 9.58 0.52
C SER A 77 -2.15 10.70 1.04
N GLY A 78 -1.30 11.21 0.17
CA GLY A 78 -0.58 12.45 0.36
C GLY A 78 0.72 12.30 1.16
N SER A 79 1.01 13.27 2.02
CA SER A 79 2.25 13.33 2.80
C SER A 79 2.49 12.13 3.72
N ALA A 80 1.43 11.38 4.08
CA ALA A 80 1.53 10.11 4.79
C ALA A 80 2.49 9.15 4.09
N LEU A 81 2.35 9.00 2.76
CA LEU A 81 3.21 8.12 1.95
C LEU A 81 4.69 8.50 2.04
N LEU A 82 5.02 9.79 2.12
CA LEU A 82 6.42 10.25 2.20
C LEU A 82 7.13 9.79 3.48
N ASN A 83 6.40 9.54 4.55
CA ASN A 83 6.98 9.05 5.80
C ASN A 83 7.49 7.60 5.69
N TYR A 84 7.07 6.85 4.70
CA TYR A 84 7.62 5.52 4.42
C TYR A 84 9.00 5.55 3.77
N TYR A 85 9.40 6.67 3.16
CA TYR A 85 10.58 6.76 2.30
C TYR A 85 11.88 6.27 2.96
N PRO A 86 12.20 6.61 4.22
CA PRO A 86 13.43 6.12 4.85
C PRO A 86 13.51 4.59 4.93
N ALA A 87 12.39 3.95 5.29
CA ALA A 87 12.34 2.49 5.37
C ALA A 87 12.34 1.82 3.98
N ILE A 88 11.73 2.46 2.97
CA ILE A 88 11.75 1.98 1.59
C ILE A 88 13.17 2.03 1.03
N ALA A 89 13.90 3.12 1.26
CA ALA A 89 15.30 3.23 0.84
C ALA A 89 16.16 2.14 1.50
N GLU A 90 16.00 1.92 2.80
CA GLU A 90 16.69 0.84 3.52
C GLU A 90 16.32 -0.54 2.97
N ALA A 91 15.02 -0.80 2.73
CA ALA A 91 14.55 -2.04 2.14
C ALA A 91 15.18 -2.31 0.76
N PHE A 92 15.29 -1.26 -0.07
CA PHE A 92 15.86 -1.35 -1.41
C PHE A 92 17.32 -1.78 -1.38
N TYR A 93 18.16 -1.09 -0.61
CA TYR A 93 19.59 -1.40 -0.52
C TYR A 93 19.90 -2.67 0.26
N SER A 94 19.02 -3.07 1.17
CA SER A 94 19.14 -4.32 1.95
C SER A 94 18.45 -5.51 1.30
N GLU A 95 17.84 -5.34 0.12
CA GLU A 95 17.10 -6.39 -0.62
C GLU A 95 16.00 -7.04 0.22
N ILE A 96 15.31 -6.24 1.05
CA ILE A 96 14.20 -6.70 1.90
C ILE A 96 12.86 -6.43 1.19
N PRO A 97 12.01 -7.43 0.96
CA PRO A 97 10.79 -7.26 0.19
C PRO A 97 9.71 -6.50 0.99
N LEU A 98 9.39 -5.28 0.56
CA LEU A 98 8.25 -4.50 1.03
C LEU A 98 7.31 -4.17 -0.12
N ILE A 99 6.01 -4.27 0.14
CA ILE A 99 4.96 -3.85 -0.77
C ILE A 99 4.27 -2.63 -0.18
N VAL A 100 4.34 -1.51 -0.89
CA VAL A 100 3.73 -0.26 -0.47
C VAL A 100 2.41 -0.06 -1.19
N ILE A 101 1.33 0.08 -0.43
CA ILE A 101 -0.01 0.32 -0.95
C ILE A 101 -0.51 1.62 -0.34
N SER A 102 -0.67 2.65 -1.15
CA SER A 102 -1.23 3.94 -0.70
C SER A 102 -2.55 4.24 -1.39
N ALA A 103 -3.47 4.84 -0.66
CA ALA A 103 -4.56 5.55 -1.32
C ALA A 103 -4.01 6.79 -2.04
N ASP A 104 -4.76 7.32 -3.00
CA ASP A 104 -4.42 8.57 -3.65
C ASP A 104 -5.63 9.51 -3.73
N ARG A 105 -5.38 10.75 -4.10
CA ARG A 105 -6.41 11.74 -4.41
C ARG A 105 -6.82 11.62 -5.87
N PRO A 106 -8.09 11.97 -6.19
CA PRO A 106 -8.47 12.17 -7.58
C PRO A 106 -7.55 13.20 -8.26
N THR A 107 -7.24 12.99 -9.53
CA THR A 107 -6.25 13.80 -10.27
C THR A 107 -6.59 15.29 -10.29
N GLU A 108 -7.88 15.66 -10.29
CA GLU A 108 -8.36 17.04 -10.25
C GLU A 108 -8.14 17.73 -8.89
N LYS A 109 -7.73 16.98 -7.88
CA LYS A 109 -7.37 17.51 -6.55
C LYS A 109 -5.87 17.75 -6.39
N ILE A 110 -5.07 17.35 -7.35
CA ILE A 110 -3.62 17.54 -7.31
C ILE A 110 -3.29 18.97 -7.75
N ASP A 111 -2.36 19.62 -7.04
CA ASP A 111 -1.84 20.98 -7.33
C ASP A 111 -2.83 22.15 -7.19
N ILE A 112 -3.96 21.95 -6.51
CA ILE A 112 -4.92 23.03 -6.23
C ILE A 112 -4.94 23.49 -4.76
N GLY A 113 -3.97 23.03 -3.96
CA GLY A 113 -3.89 23.37 -2.53
C GLY A 113 -4.85 22.57 -1.64
N ASP A 114 -5.42 21.45 -2.12
CA ASP A 114 -6.19 20.53 -1.29
C ASP A 114 -5.27 19.90 -0.23
N GLY A 115 -5.62 20.04 1.03
CA GLY A 115 -4.76 19.70 2.16
C GLY A 115 -4.18 18.28 2.09
N GLN A 116 -2.89 18.15 2.45
CA GLN A 116 -2.13 16.89 2.46
C GLN A 116 -1.86 16.30 1.06
N THR A 117 -2.42 16.85 -0.01
CA THR A 117 -2.27 16.33 -1.38
C THR A 117 -0.87 16.57 -1.91
N ILE A 118 -0.29 15.55 -2.53
CA ILE A 118 1.02 15.60 -3.20
C ILE A 118 0.93 14.88 -4.55
N ARG A 119 1.96 15.05 -5.37
CA ARG A 119 2.16 14.22 -6.57
C ARG A 119 2.75 12.88 -6.15
N GLN A 120 1.89 11.83 -6.01
CA GLN A 120 2.30 10.51 -5.50
C GLN A 120 2.92 9.61 -6.56
N SER A 121 2.55 9.81 -7.82
CA SER A 121 3.03 8.97 -8.91
C SER A 121 4.56 8.94 -8.96
N ASN A 122 5.13 7.74 -8.94
CA ASN A 122 6.58 7.49 -9.00
C ASN A 122 7.41 8.14 -7.88
N VAL A 123 6.79 8.47 -6.73
CA VAL A 123 7.48 9.15 -5.63
C VAL A 123 8.69 8.35 -5.11
N PHE A 124 8.68 7.03 -5.23
CA PHE A 124 9.77 6.13 -4.84
C PHE A 124 10.60 5.59 -6.00
N GLN A 125 10.50 6.17 -7.20
CA GLN A 125 11.10 5.59 -8.41
C GLN A 125 12.58 5.23 -8.30
N ASN A 126 13.35 5.94 -7.47
CA ASN A 126 14.78 5.69 -7.29
C ASN A 126 15.09 4.54 -6.30
N HIS A 127 14.08 4.08 -5.56
CA HIS A 127 14.23 3.08 -4.50
C HIS A 127 13.09 2.06 -4.53
N SER A 128 12.63 1.71 -5.73
CA SER A 128 11.61 0.69 -5.93
C SER A 128 11.88 -0.08 -7.21
N LEU A 129 11.63 -1.38 -7.20
CA LEU A 129 11.76 -2.24 -8.37
C LEU A 129 10.61 -2.04 -9.36
N TYR A 130 9.45 -1.66 -8.85
CA TYR A 130 8.24 -1.46 -9.63
C TYR A 130 7.36 -0.38 -9.00
N ASN A 131 6.69 0.41 -9.84
CA ASN A 131 5.69 1.38 -9.44
C ASN A 131 4.45 1.25 -10.32
N ALA A 132 3.27 1.31 -9.73
CA ALA A 132 2.00 1.33 -10.44
C ALA A 132 1.09 2.42 -9.87
N ASN A 133 0.38 3.10 -10.76
CA ASN A 133 -0.72 3.98 -10.39
C ASN A 133 -2.03 3.35 -10.88
N LEU A 134 -2.77 2.74 -9.95
CA LEU A 134 -4.01 2.02 -10.24
C LEU A 134 -5.19 3.00 -10.22
N THR A 135 -6.12 2.87 -11.14
CA THR A 135 -7.31 3.72 -11.22
C THR A 135 -8.57 2.95 -10.87
N GLU A 136 -9.55 3.62 -10.22
CA GLU A 136 -10.84 3.00 -9.88
C GLU A 136 -11.67 2.61 -11.12
N GLN A 137 -11.40 3.21 -12.26
CA GLN A 137 -12.03 2.89 -13.54
C GLN A 137 -11.54 1.57 -14.16
N ALA A 138 -10.79 0.79 -13.39
CA ALA A 138 -10.15 -0.45 -13.79
C ALA A 138 -11.13 -1.62 -14.10
N ARG A 139 -12.10 -1.37 -14.96
CA ARG A 139 -12.58 -2.39 -15.90
C ARG A 139 -11.56 -2.61 -17.02
N ASP A 140 -10.44 -1.90 -16.96
CA ASP A 140 -9.38 -1.98 -17.96
C ASP A 140 -8.50 -3.20 -17.67
N GLN A 141 -8.36 -4.08 -18.65
CA GLN A 141 -7.50 -5.26 -18.60
C GLN A 141 -6.08 -4.94 -18.12
N ASN A 142 -5.58 -3.72 -18.39
CA ASN A 142 -4.24 -3.28 -17.98
C ASN A 142 -4.04 -3.23 -16.47
N ASN A 143 -5.04 -2.79 -15.68
CA ASN A 143 -4.90 -2.75 -14.22
C ASN A 143 -4.97 -4.14 -13.58
N PHE A 144 -5.67 -5.07 -14.22
CA PHE A 144 -5.73 -6.46 -13.80
C PHE A 144 -4.40 -7.18 -14.09
N GLU A 145 -3.75 -6.88 -15.21
CA GLU A 145 -2.43 -7.42 -15.57
C GLU A 145 -1.32 -6.84 -14.67
N ILE A 146 -1.40 -5.56 -14.30
CA ILE A 146 -0.47 -4.94 -13.34
C ILE A 146 -0.58 -5.61 -11.96
N ALA A 147 -1.81 -5.86 -11.49
CA ALA A 147 -2.03 -6.57 -10.22
C ALA A 147 -1.58 -8.03 -10.24
N LYS A 148 -1.45 -8.64 -11.43
CA LYS A 148 -0.92 -10.01 -11.60
C LYS A 148 0.60 -10.06 -11.73
N ALA A 149 1.24 -8.97 -12.15
CA ALA A 149 2.69 -8.90 -12.38
C ALA A 149 3.50 -8.63 -11.09
N THR A 150 2.81 -8.33 -9.97
CA THR A 150 3.39 -8.17 -8.62
C THR A 150 3.10 -9.39 -7.78
#